data_a05fccba7577da2d2d17f53818af5abe
#
_entry.id   a05fccba7577da2d2d17f53818af5abe
#
_cell.length_a   1.000
_cell.length_b   1.000
_cell.length_c   1.000
_cell.angle_alpha   90.00
_cell.angle_beta   90.00
_cell.angle_gamma   90.00
#
_symmetry.space_group_name_H-M   'P 1'
#
loop_
_entity.id
_entity.type
_entity.pdbx_description
1 polymer ?
#
loop_
_entity_poly.entity_id
_entity_poly.type
_entity_poly.pdbx_seq_one_letter_code
_entity_poly.pdbx_strand_id
1 'polypeptide(L)'
;MTSHLGPQRIVCLTEETTEWLYLLRAADRIVGISGYTVRPRRARAEKPKVSAFLSAKIDKILELKPDCVFGFSDLQADIAAQLIRHGVQVTVFNQRSVDEIFSMLYQVAAMVGKLELGIQLI
;
A
#
# COMPACT_ATOMS: atom_id res chain seq x y z
N MET A 1 -17.38 -9.52 11.03
CA MET A 1 -16.70 -9.80 12.32
C MET A 1 -15.18 -9.76 12.19
N THR A 2 -14.64 -10.07 11.01
CA THR A 2 -13.19 -10.05 10.78
C THR A 2 -12.71 -8.78 10.09
N SER A 3 -13.60 -7.82 9.82
CA SER A 3 -13.23 -6.59 9.09
C SER A 3 -12.23 -5.70 9.85
N HIS A 4 -12.12 -5.88 11.18
CA HIS A 4 -11.15 -5.15 12.00
C HIS A 4 -9.78 -5.84 12.07
N LEU A 5 -9.68 -7.04 11.47
CA LEU A 5 -8.41 -7.74 11.39
C LEU A 5 -7.66 -7.31 10.13
N GLY A 6 -6.35 -7.49 10.15
CA GLY A 6 -5.51 -7.05 9.06
C GLY A 6 -5.31 -5.53 9.07
N PRO A 7 -4.67 -4.99 8.04
CA PRO A 7 -4.32 -3.58 7.98
C PRO A 7 -5.54 -2.66 7.96
N GLN A 8 -5.54 -1.64 8.81
CA GLN A 8 -6.59 -0.64 8.90
C GLN A 8 -6.13 0.76 8.52
N ARG A 9 -4.82 1.03 8.63
CA ARG A 9 -4.22 2.32 8.28
C ARG A 9 -3.01 2.06 7.40
N ILE A 10 -3.21 2.22 6.10
CA ILE A 10 -2.25 1.76 5.10
C ILE A 10 -1.59 2.95 4.42
N VAL A 11 -0.25 2.92 4.32
CA VAL A 11 0.50 3.81 3.45
C VAL A 11 0.96 3.01 2.24
N CYS A 12 0.66 3.52 1.06
CA CYS A 12 1.05 2.89 -0.21
C CYS A 12 2.20 3.68 -0.83
N LEU A 13 3.38 3.08 -0.89
CA LEU A 13 4.55 3.70 -1.50
C LEU A 13 4.60 3.50 -3.02
N THR A 14 3.59 2.86 -3.59
CA THR A 14 3.48 2.61 -5.03
C THR A 14 2.08 2.91 -5.52
N GLU A 15 1.99 3.25 -6.81
CA GLU A 15 0.71 3.53 -7.45
C GLU A 15 -0.17 2.28 -7.55
N GLU A 16 0.44 1.12 -7.85
CA GLU A 16 -0.31 -0.12 -8.07
C GLU A 16 -1.12 -0.52 -6.85
N THR A 17 -0.53 -0.45 -5.66
CA THR A 17 -1.26 -0.81 -4.45
C THR A 17 -2.36 0.20 -4.14
N THR A 18 -2.12 1.48 -4.42
CA THR A 18 -3.16 2.51 -4.27
C THR A 18 -4.34 2.22 -5.16
N GLU A 19 -4.09 2.05 -6.46
CA GLU A 19 -5.16 1.78 -7.42
C GLU A 19 -5.94 0.52 -7.06
N TRP A 20 -5.22 -0.54 -6.68
CA TRP A 20 -5.85 -1.80 -6.32
C TRP A 20 -6.76 -1.67 -5.10
N LEU A 21 -6.32 -0.97 -4.06
CA LEU A 21 -7.14 -0.77 -2.87
C LEU A 21 -8.40 0.05 -3.17
N TYR A 22 -8.33 1.00 -4.08
CA TYR A 22 -9.54 1.70 -4.52
C TYR A 22 -10.50 0.76 -5.23
N LEU A 23 -10.00 -0.11 -6.10
CA LEU A 23 -10.82 -1.10 -6.79
C LEU A 23 -11.44 -2.11 -5.82
N LEU A 24 -10.73 -2.44 -4.76
CA LEU A 24 -11.20 -3.35 -3.72
C LEU A 24 -12.19 -2.70 -2.74
N ARG A 25 -12.53 -1.43 -2.96
CA ARG A 25 -13.40 -0.66 -2.05
C ARG A 25 -12.81 -0.56 -0.64
N ALA A 26 -11.48 -0.44 -0.57
CA ALA A 26 -10.74 -0.31 0.68
C ALA A 26 -10.00 1.03 0.76
N ALA A 27 -10.41 2.02 -0.02
CA ALA A 27 -9.77 3.34 -0.07
C ALA A 27 -9.79 4.06 1.29
N ASP A 28 -10.79 3.80 2.11
CA ASP A 28 -10.92 4.40 3.44
C ASP A 28 -9.78 4.00 4.37
N ARG A 29 -9.07 2.91 4.08
CA ARG A 29 -7.92 2.47 4.88
C ARG A 29 -6.62 3.13 4.47
N ILE A 30 -6.57 3.79 3.31
CA ILE A 30 -5.36 4.46 2.83
C ILE A 30 -5.21 5.78 3.55
N VAL A 31 -4.09 5.96 4.26
CA VAL A 31 -3.79 7.21 4.98
C VAL A 31 -2.65 8.00 4.34
N GLY A 32 -1.93 7.43 3.39
CA GLY A 32 -0.87 8.13 2.66
C GLY A 32 -0.53 7.40 1.37
N ILE A 33 -0.08 8.15 0.38
CA ILE A 33 0.25 7.61 -0.94
C ILE A 33 1.56 8.18 -1.46
N SER A 34 2.11 7.51 -2.48
CA SER A 34 3.25 8.02 -3.23
C SER A 34 2.86 9.30 -3.99
N GLY A 35 3.79 10.24 -4.06
CA GLY A 35 3.61 11.45 -4.84
C GLY A 35 3.49 11.20 -6.34
N TYR A 36 3.92 10.03 -6.82
CA TYR A 36 3.77 9.64 -8.21
C TYR A 36 2.44 8.97 -8.52
N THR A 37 1.58 8.77 -7.52
CA THR A 37 0.27 8.16 -7.75
C THR A 37 -0.57 9.08 -8.63
N VAL A 38 -1.02 8.55 -9.76
CA VAL A 38 -1.86 9.27 -10.73
C VAL A 38 -3.27 8.70 -10.74
N ARG A 39 -3.40 7.40 -10.59
CA ARG A 39 -4.68 6.70 -10.65
C ARG A 39 -5.01 6.01 -9.33
N PRO A 40 -6.26 6.11 -8.85
CA PRO A 40 -7.30 6.95 -9.43
C PRO A 40 -7.04 8.43 -9.11
N ARG A 41 -7.59 9.30 -9.93
CA ARG A 41 -7.37 10.75 -9.76
C ARG A 41 -7.78 11.26 -8.39
N ARG A 42 -8.86 10.72 -7.84
CA ARG A 42 -9.34 11.14 -6.52
C ARG A 42 -8.34 10.84 -5.40
N ALA A 43 -7.47 9.84 -5.57
CA ALA A 43 -6.45 9.54 -4.57
C ALA A 43 -5.51 10.73 -4.37
N ARG A 44 -5.13 11.42 -5.44
CA ARG A 44 -4.28 12.60 -5.32
C ARG A 44 -4.96 13.74 -4.57
N ALA A 45 -6.26 13.87 -4.70
CA ALA A 45 -7.03 14.91 -4.02
C ALA A 45 -7.33 14.54 -2.56
N GLU A 46 -7.55 13.26 -2.28
CA GLU A 46 -8.01 12.80 -0.97
C GLU A 46 -6.89 12.46 0.01
N LYS A 47 -5.73 12.01 -0.48
CA LYS A 47 -4.72 11.39 0.37
C LYS A 47 -3.44 12.20 0.44
N PRO A 48 -2.79 12.28 1.63
CA PRO A 48 -1.48 12.92 1.75
C PRO A 48 -0.43 12.19 0.93
N LYS A 49 0.46 12.95 0.29
CA LYS A 49 1.58 12.40 -0.47
C LYS A 49 2.80 12.38 0.44
N VAL A 50 3.36 11.19 0.68
CA VAL A 50 4.40 10.98 1.67
C VAL A 50 5.73 10.54 1.09
N SER A 51 5.80 10.29 -0.22
CA SER A 51 7.05 9.82 -0.84
C SER A 51 7.09 10.11 -2.33
N ALA A 52 8.32 10.22 -2.87
CA ALA A 52 8.63 9.86 -4.24
C ALA A 52 8.98 8.36 -4.24
N PHE A 53 9.27 7.77 -5.42
CA PHE A 53 9.53 6.33 -5.48
C PHE A 53 10.75 5.92 -4.65
N LEU A 54 11.86 6.66 -4.78
CA LEU A 54 13.13 6.31 -4.14
C LEU A 54 13.38 7.06 -2.82
N SER A 55 12.47 7.93 -2.41
CA SER A 55 12.62 8.70 -1.17
C SER A 55 11.28 8.80 -0.46
N ALA A 56 11.32 8.94 0.85
CA ALA A 56 10.11 9.08 1.63
C ALA A 56 10.36 10.05 2.78
N LYS A 57 9.29 10.73 3.17
CA LYS A 57 9.31 11.57 4.36
C LYS A 57 8.92 10.68 5.55
N ILE A 58 9.93 10.05 6.15
CA ILE A 58 9.71 9.06 7.21
C ILE A 58 8.88 9.65 8.36
N ASP A 59 9.22 10.85 8.82
CA ASP A 59 8.49 11.49 9.91
C ASP A 59 7.01 11.69 9.56
N LYS A 60 6.75 12.09 8.32
CA LYS A 60 5.37 12.31 7.86
C LYS A 60 4.59 11.00 7.82
N ILE A 61 5.23 9.92 7.37
CA ILE A 61 4.61 8.59 7.38
C ILE A 61 4.28 8.17 8.81
N LEU A 62 5.23 8.34 9.73
CA LEU A 62 5.03 7.94 11.13
C LEU A 62 3.93 8.76 11.80
N GLU A 63 3.78 10.04 11.45
CA GLU A 63 2.70 10.88 11.98
C GLU A 63 1.32 10.34 11.61
N LEU A 64 1.20 9.68 10.46
CA LEU A 64 -0.06 9.09 10.03
C LEU A 64 -0.42 7.82 10.80
N LYS A 65 0.50 7.30 11.60
CA LYS A 65 0.31 6.10 12.43
C LYS A 65 -0.19 4.91 11.63
N PRO A 66 0.54 4.52 10.56
CA PRO A 66 0.14 3.36 9.78
C PRO A 66 0.36 2.07 10.55
N ASP A 67 -0.48 1.08 10.33
CA ASP A 67 -0.25 -0.27 10.81
C ASP A 67 0.31 -1.18 9.70
N CYS A 68 0.37 -0.68 8.48
CA CYS A 68 0.99 -1.41 7.36
C CYS A 68 1.43 -0.43 6.28
N VAL A 69 2.62 -0.68 5.71
CA VAL A 69 3.12 0.06 4.57
C VAL A 69 3.40 -0.94 3.45
N PHE A 70 2.88 -0.66 2.26
CA PHE A 70 3.18 -1.45 1.07
C PHE A 70 4.28 -0.77 0.26
N GLY A 71 5.34 -1.51 -0.04
CA GLY A 71 6.44 -1.04 -0.85
C GLY A 71 6.72 -1.99 -1.99
N PHE A 72 7.69 -1.63 -2.84
CA PHE A 72 8.07 -2.43 -3.99
C PHE A 72 9.57 -2.46 -4.15
N SER A 73 10.10 -3.68 -4.34
CA SER A 73 11.46 -4.00 -4.74
C SER A 73 12.57 -3.52 -3.78
N ASP A 74 13.78 -3.92 -4.11
CA ASP A 74 14.99 -3.49 -3.40
C ASP A 74 15.24 -1.98 -3.51
N LEU A 75 14.65 -1.32 -4.50
CA LEU A 75 14.78 0.12 -4.65
C LEU A 75 14.17 0.90 -3.48
N GLN A 76 13.22 0.31 -2.76
CA GLN A 76 12.62 0.91 -1.57
C GLN A 76 13.10 0.25 -0.27
N ALA A 77 14.15 -0.57 -0.34
CA ALA A 77 14.61 -1.33 0.82
C ALA A 77 15.04 -0.43 2.01
N ASP A 78 15.72 0.68 1.73
CA ASP A 78 16.16 1.59 2.80
C ASP A 78 14.97 2.25 3.50
N ILE A 79 13.95 2.62 2.75
CA ILE A 79 12.72 3.17 3.30
C ILE A 79 12.07 2.13 4.22
N ALA A 80 11.95 0.90 3.72
CA ALA A 80 11.37 -0.21 4.49
C ALA A 80 12.14 -0.44 5.78
N ALA A 81 13.47 -0.46 5.71
CA ALA A 81 14.31 -0.68 6.88
C ALA A 81 14.08 0.37 7.96
N GLN A 82 14.00 1.64 7.56
CA GLN A 82 13.75 2.73 8.51
C GLN A 82 12.38 2.59 9.17
N LEU A 83 11.35 2.26 8.41
CA LEU A 83 10.01 2.09 8.94
C LEU A 83 9.92 0.89 9.89
N ILE A 84 10.57 -0.21 9.54
CA ILE A 84 10.60 -1.40 10.39
C ILE A 84 11.29 -1.09 11.73
N ARG A 85 12.37 -0.32 11.71
CA ARG A 85 13.06 0.09 12.94
C ARG A 85 12.19 0.92 13.86
N HIS A 86 11.18 1.59 13.30
CA HIS A 86 10.21 2.37 14.08
C HIS A 86 8.95 1.57 14.42
N GLY A 87 8.98 0.26 14.22
CA GLY A 87 7.88 -0.61 14.64
C GLY A 87 6.73 -0.74 13.65
N VAL A 88 6.90 -0.29 12.42
CA VAL A 88 5.85 -0.37 11.40
C VAL A 88 6.00 -1.67 10.61
N GLN A 89 4.90 -2.38 10.40
CA GLN A 89 4.89 -3.53 9.50
C GLN A 89 5.01 -3.04 8.06
N VAL A 90 5.96 -3.61 7.33
CA VAL A 90 6.16 -3.28 5.92
C VAL A 90 6.09 -4.56 5.10
N THR A 91 5.27 -4.54 4.06
CA THR A 91 5.20 -5.64 3.09
C THR A 91 5.77 -5.12 1.78
N VAL A 92 6.90 -5.70 1.35
CA VAL A 92 7.56 -5.30 0.12
C VAL A 92 7.31 -6.35 -0.94
N PHE A 93 6.67 -5.95 -2.03
CA PHE A 93 6.43 -6.83 -3.17
C PHE A 93 7.56 -6.65 -4.18
N ASN A 94 7.85 -7.69 -4.92
CA ASN A 94 8.96 -7.67 -5.88
C ASN A 94 8.58 -8.42 -7.16
N GLN A 95 7.37 -8.15 -7.67
CA GLN A 95 6.87 -8.83 -8.86
C GLN A 95 7.67 -8.46 -10.10
N ARG A 96 8.01 -9.46 -10.87
CA ARG A 96 8.81 -9.32 -12.10
C ARG A 96 8.13 -9.98 -13.31
N SER A 97 6.94 -10.54 -13.13
CA SER A 97 6.20 -11.20 -14.19
C SER A 97 4.71 -10.92 -14.03
N VAL A 98 3.94 -11.23 -15.08
CA VAL A 98 2.48 -11.07 -15.03
C VAL A 98 1.88 -11.94 -13.93
N ASP A 99 2.33 -13.17 -13.80
CA ASP A 99 1.83 -14.07 -12.76
C ASP A 99 2.12 -13.52 -11.36
N GLU A 100 3.29 -12.93 -11.17
CA GLU A 100 3.65 -12.32 -9.89
C GLU A 100 2.82 -11.08 -9.59
N ILE A 101 2.44 -10.33 -10.62
CA ILE A 101 1.53 -9.20 -10.44
C ILE A 101 0.17 -9.71 -9.92
N PHE A 102 -0.38 -10.75 -10.53
CA PHE A 102 -1.63 -11.32 -10.06
C PHE A 102 -1.51 -11.89 -8.65
N SER A 103 -0.37 -12.50 -8.33
CA SER A 103 -0.11 -12.99 -6.98
C SER A 103 -0.11 -11.85 -5.96
N MET A 104 0.49 -10.72 -6.30
CA MET A 104 0.48 -9.54 -5.42
C MET A 104 -0.94 -9.03 -5.21
N LEU A 105 -1.72 -8.91 -6.29
CA LEU A 105 -3.11 -8.46 -6.19
C LEU A 105 -3.93 -9.40 -5.28
N TYR A 106 -3.75 -10.70 -5.44
CA TYR A 106 -4.41 -11.69 -4.60
C TYR A 106 -4.04 -11.51 -3.12
N GLN A 107 -2.75 -11.36 -2.85
CA GLN A 107 -2.27 -11.23 -1.47
C GLN A 107 -2.80 -9.96 -0.81
N VAL A 108 -2.77 -8.84 -1.50
CA VAL A 108 -3.29 -7.58 -0.95
C VAL A 108 -4.79 -7.70 -0.67
N ALA A 109 -5.55 -8.30 -1.59
CA ALA A 109 -6.98 -8.50 -1.39
C ALA A 109 -7.25 -9.33 -0.14
N ALA A 110 -6.49 -10.41 0.05
CA ALA A 110 -6.63 -11.25 1.24
C ALA A 110 -6.28 -10.49 2.51
N MET A 111 -5.22 -9.68 2.50
CA MET A 111 -4.79 -8.91 3.67
C MET A 111 -5.86 -7.94 4.15
N VAL A 112 -6.60 -7.32 3.23
CA VAL A 112 -7.62 -6.34 3.60
C VAL A 112 -9.02 -6.96 3.72
N GLY A 113 -9.12 -8.28 3.66
CA GLY A 113 -10.40 -8.98 3.82
C GLY A 113 -11.34 -8.82 2.63
N LYS A 114 -10.80 -8.59 1.44
CA LYS A 114 -11.55 -8.39 0.21
C LYS A 114 -11.22 -9.43 -0.86
N LEU A 115 -10.82 -10.63 -0.44
CA LEU A 115 -10.35 -11.65 -1.36
C LEU A 115 -11.40 -12.04 -2.39
N GLU A 116 -12.66 -12.18 -1.97
CA GLU A 116 -13.72 -12.57 -2.88
C GLU A 116 -13.90 -11.55 -4.01
N LEU A 117 -13.95 -10.26 -3.65
CA LEU A 117 -14.00 -9.19 -4.65
C LEU A 117 -12.74 -9.18 -5.50
N GLY A 118 -11.57 -9.37 -4.89
CA GLY A 118 -10.30 -9.40 -5.61
C GLY A 118 -10.27 -10.49 -6.67
N ILE A 119 -10.74 -11.68 -6.33
CA ILE A 119 -10.80 -12.80 -7.29
C ILE A 119 -11.70 -12.43 -8.47
N GLN A 120 -12.82 -11.77 -8.22
CA GLN A 120 -13.73 -11.35 -9.30
C GLN A 120 -13.08 -10.32 -10.22
N LEU A 121 -12.20 -9.46 -9.69
CA LEU A 121 -11.56 -8.39 -10.45
C LEU A 121 -10.27 -8.84 -11.14
N ILE A 122 -9.66 -9.93 -10.71
CA ILE A 122 -8.49 -10.50 -11.34
C ILE A 122 -8.92 -11.34 -12.55
#